data_1261c6a88c3b4ba742c4576b5ba7d346
#
_entry.id   1261c6a88c3b4ba742c4576b5ba7d346
#
_cell.length_a   1.000
_cell.length_b   1.000
_cell.length_c   1.000
_cell.angle_alpha   90.00
_cell.angle_beta   90.00
_cell.angle_gamma   90.00
#
_symmetry.space_group_name_H-M   'P 1'
#
loop_
_entity.id
_entity.type
_entity.pdbx_description
1 polymer ?
#
loop_
_entity_poly.entity_id
_entity_poly.type
_entity_poly.pdbx_seq_one_letter_code
_entity_poly.pdbx_strand_id
1 'polypeptide(L)'
;AKVDDYGNEIRPRYLSNHTHYSPTDPDAKISVKPGKARQLNYSGQIAVDDAHHVITGACASTAGSKDSENLSEILDQTIDNLATVNIELEEVTADAGYSSGKALQYCEEKKIDAYIPNFGQYKPERPGFIYNAQSDQYECIKEGGNGAVLTYKGIKTDSKGYEKKTYRSSERDCKNCPLREECCGKATKFKKLEESIHKPYYDRMHEKLTSNPAYAKKISKIRSSTVEPVLGTLINFLNMKK
;
A
#
# COMPACT_ATOMS: atom_id res chain seq x y z
N ALA A 1 9.42 35.38 -9.22
CA ALA A 1 9.87 34.59 -8.04
C ALA A 1 10.49 35.57 -7.05
N LYS A 2 10.27 35.42 -5.75
CA LYS A 2 11.00 36.19 -4.72
C LYS A 2 12.37 35.53 -4.55
N VAL A 3 13.40 36.35 -4.53
CA VAL A 3 14.78 35.88 -4.26
C VAL A 3 15.23 36.35 -2.88
N ASP A 4 16.09 35.58 -2.24
CA ASP A 4 16.74 35.97 -0.99
C ASP A 4 17.87 36.98 -1.23
N ASP A 5 18.49 37.48 -0.17
CA ASP A 5 19.56 38.47 -0.25
C ASP A 5 20.82 37.93 -0.96
N TYR A 6 20.89 36.65 -1.27
CA TYR A 6 21.96 35.97 -2.00
C TYR A 6 21.57 35.59 -3.44
N GLY A 7 20.38 36.02 -3.90
CA GLY A 7 19.89 35.77 -5.27
C GLY A 7 19.28 34.37 -5.49
N ASN A 8 19.07 33.56 -4.44
CA ASN A 8 18.41 32.26 -4.57
C ASN A 8 16.89 32.41 -4.56
N GLU A 9 16.19 31.65 -5.38
CA GLU A 9 14.73 31.61 -5.36
C GLU A 9 14.19 31.22 -3.99
N ILE A 10 13.43 32.09 -3.34
CA ILE A 10 12.68 31.77 -2.12
C ILE A 10 11.52 30.86 -2.53
N ARG A 11 11.72 29.56 -2.37
CA ARG A 11 10.62 28.60 -2.57
C ARG A 11 9.53 28.88 -1.53
N PRO A 12 8.25 28.98 -1.93
CA PRO A 12 7.17 29.16 -0.98
C PRO A 12 7.22 28.01 0.03
N ARG A 13 7.24 28.34 1.32
CA ARG A 13 7.15 27.33 2.39
C ARG A 13 5.76 26.70 2.33
N TYR A 14 5.69 25.48 1.85
CA TYR A 14 4.44 24.74 1.86
C TYR A 14 4.03 24.41 3.30
N LEU A 15 2.74 24.52 3.57
CA LEU A 15 2.15 24.05 4.84
C LEU A 15 2.47 22.58 5.02
N SER A 16 2.97 22.21 6.19
CA SER A 16 3.32 20.82 6.54
C SER A 16 3.03 20.57 8.02
N ASN A 17 2.81 19.31 8.39
CA ASN A 17 2.59 18.89 9.77
C ASN A 17 3.80 19.11 10.70
N HIS A 18 4.98 19.43 10.15
CA HIS A 18 6.17 19.81 10.93
C HIS A 18 6.22 21.31 11.27
N THR A 19 5.48 22.12 10.53
CA THR A 19 5.55 23.60 10.64
C THR A 19 4.24 24.23 11.06
N HIS A 20 3.13 23.50 10.99
CA HIS A 20 1.80 24.04 11.25
C HIS A 20 0.98 23.02 12.04
N TYR A 21 0.24 23.50 13.04
CA TYR A 21 -0.76 22.74 13.80
C TYR A 21 -1.92 23.68 14.13
N SER A 22 -3.08 23.10 14.44
CA SER A 22 -4.21 23.87 14.97
C SER A 22 -4.12 23.92 16.50
N PRO A 23 -4.09 25.11 17.13
CA PRO A 23 -4.13 25.18 18.58
C PRO A 23 -5.46 24.74 19.20
N THR A 24 -6.55 24.90 18.43
CA THR A 24 -7.92 24.52 18.86
C THR A 24 -8.28 23.09 18.53
N ASP A 25 -7.55 22.47 17.60
CA ASP A 25 -7.75 21.08 17.15
C ASP A 25 -6.38 20.45 16.81
N PRO A 26 -5.59 20.01 17.81
CA PRO A 26 -4.23 19.50 17.59
C PRO A 26 -4.16 18.21 16.78
N ASP A 27 -5.29 17.49 16.67
CA ASP A 27 -5.36 16.23 15.91
C ASP A 27 -5.56 16.42 14.42
N ALA A 28 -6.06 17.59 14.00
CA ALA A 28 -6.15 17.93 12.58
C ALA A 28 -4.77 17.96 11.94
N LYS A 29 -4.63 17.28 10.79
CA LYS A 29 -3.37 17.19 10.05
C LYS A 29 -3.54 17.74 8.63
N ILE A 30 -2.42 18.20 8.08
CA ILE A 30 -2.38 18.70 6.70
C ILE A 30 -2.32 17.49 5.76
N SER A 31 -3.34 17.35 4.92
CA SER A 31 -3.31 16.40 3.82
C SER A 31 -2.46 16.93 2.66
N VAL A 32 -1.69 16.03 2.05
CA VAL A 32 -0.86 16.34 0.88
C VAL A 32 -1.30 15.45 -0.27
N LYS A 33 -2.25 15.94 -1.08
CA LYS A 33 -2.67 15.24 -2.31
C LYS A 33 -2.33 16.12 -3.52
N PRO A 34 -1.78 15.56 -4.61
CA PRO A 34 -1.50 16.32 -5.83
C PRO A 34 -2.74 17.07 -6.34
N GLY A 35 -2.60 18.33 -6.73
CA GLY A 35 -3.69 19.16 -7.25
C GLY A 35 -4.69 19.67 -6.22
N LYS A 36 -4.53 19.37 -4.93
CA LYS A 36 -5.39 19.88 -3.86
C LYS A 36 -4.65 20.89 -2.98
N ALA A 37 -5.39 21.87 -2.45
CA ALA A 37 -4.86 22.81 -1.47
C ALA A 37 -4.44 22.07 -0.20
N ARG A 38 -3.31 22.49 0.37
CA ARG A 38 -2.84 21.98 1.66
C ARG A 38 -3.57 22.70 2.78
N GLN A 39 -4.33 21.97 3.54
CA GLN A 39 -5.08 22.49 4.69
C GLN A 39 -5.22 21.43 5.77
N LEU A 40 -5.41 21.89 7.01
CA LEU A 40 -5.71 21.03 8.15
C LEU A 40 -7.10 20.41 7.95
N ASN A 41 -7.19 19.10 8.03
CA ASN A 41 -8.43 18.35 7.85
C ASN A 41 -8.32 16.93 8.43
N TYR A 42 -9.41 16.20 8.31
CA TYR A 42 -9.53 14.77 8.56
C TYR A 42 -9.77 14.02 7.25
N SER A 43 -9.54 12.71 7.27
CA SER A 43 -9.89 11.81 6.18
C SER A 43 -11.08 10.96 6.62
N GLY A 44 -12.20 11.07 5.91
CA GLY A 44 -13.37 10.20 6.14
C GLY A 44 -13.25 8.94 5.29
N GLN A 45 -13.59 7.81 5.91
CA GLN A 45 -13.69 6.50 5.27
C GLN A 45 -15.15 6.05 5.36
N ILE A 46 -15.67 5.47 4.29
CA ILE A 46 -17.02 4.88 4.29
C ILE A 46 -16.98 3.50 3.65
N ALA A 47 -17.77 2.58 4.20
CA ALA A 47 -18.14 1.33 3.55
C ALA A 47 -19.61 1.43 3.10
N VAL A 48 -19.89 0.96 1.89
CA VAL A 48 -21.19 1.08 1.25
C VAL A 48 -21.56 -0.25 0.62
N ASP A 49 -22.78 -0.72 0.85
CA ASP A 49 -23.31 -1.89 0.21
C ASP A 49 -23.60 -1.62 -1.28
N ASP A 50 -23.39 -2.63 -2.13
CA ASP A 50 -23.49 -2.48 -3.58
C ASP A 50 -24.93 -2.62 -4.12
N ALA A 51 -25.87 -3.13 -3.33
CA ALA A 51 -27.24 -3.36 -3.74
C ALA A 51 -28.13 -2.11 -3.58
N HIS A 52 -28.00 -1.42 -2.43
CA HIS A 52 -28.90 -0.32 -2.08
C HIS A 52 -28.19 0.99 -1.74
N HIS A 53 -26.85 1.02 -1.84
CA HIS A 53 -26.01 2.17 -1.53
C HIS A 53 -26.15 2.65 -0.08
N VAL A 54 -26.41 1.73 0.85
CA VAL A 54 -26.47 2.01 2.28
C VAL A 54 -25.05 2.10 2.84
N ILE A 55 -24.78 3.11 3.66
CA ILE A 55 -23.53 3.22 4.39
C ILE A 55 -23.55 2.20 5.53
N THR A 56 -22.70 1.18 5.43
CA THR A 56 -22.59 0.10 6.42
C THR A 56 -21.52 0.36 7.48
N GLY A 57 -20.57 1.25 7.18
CA GLY A 57 -19.55 1.69 8.13
C GLY A 57 -19.03 3.07 7.77
N ALA A 58 -18.64 3.86 8.78
CA ALA A 58 -18.04 5.17 8.60
C ALA A 58 -17.06 5.46 9.74
N CYS A 59 -15.83 5.83 9.40
CA CYS A 59 -14.85 6.27 10.38
C CYS A 59 -14.10 7.52 9.88
N ALA A 60 -13.51 8.24 10.82
CA ALA A 60 -12.69 9.41 10.52
C ALA A 60 -11.30 9.22 11.10
N SER A 61 -10.29 9.51 10.31
CA SER A 61 -8.90 9.48 10.73
C SER A 61 -8.22 10.81 10.46
N THR A 62 -7.06 11.03 11.07
CA THR A 62 -6.26 12.22 10.76
C THR A 62 -5.84 12.18 9.29
N ALA A 63 -5.82 13.34 8.62
CA ALA A 63 -5.46 13.42 7.20
C ALA A 63 -4.02 13.00 6.87
N GLY A 64 -3.19 12.74 7.89
CA GLY A 64 -1.85 12.19 7.76
C GLY A 64 -1.82 10.66 7.67
N SER A 65 -2.90 9.96 8.05
CA SER A 65 -3.03 8.51 7.98
C SER A 65 -3.22 8.05 6.53
N LYS A 66 -2.73 6.86 6.24
CA LYS A 66 -3.00 6.22 4.94
C LYS A 66 -4.33 5.49 4.98
N ASP A 67 -5.03 5.45 3.84
CA ASP A 67 -6.30 4.73 3.75
C ASP A 67 -6.13 3.25 4.16
N SER A 68 -4.99 2.62 3.82
CA SER A 68 -4.67 1.24 4.20
C SER A 68 -4.48 0.99 5.71
N GLU A 69 -4.29 2.01 6.51
CA GLU A 69 -4.19 1.91 7.97
C GLU A 69 -5.56 1.88 8.63
N ASN A 70 -6.59 2.34 7.92
CA ASN A 70 -7.96 2.43 8.41
C ASN A 70 -8.85 1.26 7.93
N LEU A 71 -8.34 0.37 7.06
CA LEU A 71 -9.16 -0.70 6.47
C LEU A 71 -9.73 -1.64 7.54
N SER A 72 -8.92 -2.08 8.49
CA SER A 72 -9.38 -3.00 9.54
C SER A 72 -10.48 -2.37 10.41
N GLU A 73 -10.33 -1.09 10.79
CA GLU A 73 -11.28 -0.38 11.61
C GLU A 73 -12.65 -0.26 10.93
N ILE A 74 -12.67 0.17 9.66
CA ILE A 74 -13.93 0.32 8.93
C ILE A 74 -14.58 -1.03 8.62
N LEU A 75 -13.80 -2.09 8.39
CA LEU A 75 -14.35 -3.42 8.18
C LEU A 75 -14.89 -4.04 9.48
N ASP A 76 -14.20 -3.87 10.62
CA ASP A 76 -14.73 -4.30 11.93
C ASP A 76 -16.07 -3.61 12.21
N GLN A 77 -16.15 -2.29 12.03
CA GLN A 77 -17.41 -1.56 12.21
C GLN A 77 -18.52 -2.05 11.24
N THR A 78 -18.16 -2.32 9.99
CA THR A 78 -19.09 -2.85 9.00
C THR A 78 -19.61 -4.22 9.40
N ILE A 79 -18.72 -5.12 9.84
CA ILE A 79 -19.08 -6.47 10.32
C ILE A 79 -20.04 -6.36 11.50
N ASP A 80 -19.72 -5.53 12.50
CA ASP A 80 -20.54 -5.35 13.69
C ASP A 80 -21.93 -4.81 13.33
N ASN A 81 -22.02 -3.82 12.44
CA ASN A 81 -23.28 -3.26 12.01
C ASN A 81 -24.13 -4.29 11.23
N LEU A 82 -23.54 -5.05 10.31
CA LEU A 82 -24.23 -6.09 9.53
C LEU A 82 -24.67 -7.26 10.42
N ALA A 83 -23.90 -7.62 11.43
CA ALA A 83 -24.23 -8.68 12.38
C ALA A 83 -25.53 -8.37 13.15
N THR A 84 -25.85 -7.08 13.41
CA THR A 84 -27.11 -6.69 14.08
C THR A 84 -28.36 -7.10 13.30
N VAL A 85 -28.22 -7.31 12.01
CA VAL A 85 -29.32 -7.70 11.11
C VAL A 85 -29.11 -9.09 10.49
N ASN A 86 -28.19 -9.89 11.07
CA ASN A 86 -27.83 -11.24 10.61
C ASN A 86 -27.33 -11.30 9.16
N ILE A 87 -26.56 -10.31 8.74
CA ILE A 87 -25.87 -10.30 7.44
C ILE A 87 -24.38 -10.49 7.69
N GLU A 88 -23.74 -11.33 6.87
CA GLU A 88 -22.29 -11.55 6.90
C GLU A 88 -21.60 -10.75 5.78
N LEU A 89 -20.40 -10.23 6.04
CA LEU A 89 -19.56 -9.59 5.05
C LEU A 89 -18.76 -10.67 4.30
N GLU A 90 -19.12 -10.97 3.08
CA GLU A 90 -18.46 -11.99 2.26
C GLU A 90 -17.35 -11.39 1.39
N GLU A 91 -17.60 -10.27 0.73
CA GLU A 91 -16.71 -9.67 -0.24
C GLU A 91 -16.50 -8.17 0.05
N VAL A 92 -15.26 -7.70 -0.18
CA VAL A 92 -14.93 -6.28 -0.12
C VAL A 92 -14.14 -5.83 -1.34
N THR A 93 -14.51 -4.70 -1.88
CA THR A 93 -13.76 -4.03 -2.96
C THR A 93 -13.31 -2.65 -2.50
N ALA A 94 -12.02 -2.38 -2.59
CA ALA A 94 -11.46 -1.07 -2.27
C ALA A 94 -10.48 -0.60 -3.35
N ASP A 95 -10.10 0.67 -3.33
CA ASP A 95 -9.07 1.18 -4.23
C ASP A 95 -7.65 0.81 -3.76
N ALA A 96 -6.66 1.07 -4.62
CA ALA A 96 -5.27 0.76 -4.32
C ALA A 96 -4.72 1.51 -3.09
N GLY A 97 -5.34 2.60 -2.67
CA GLY A 97 -4.96 3.35 -1.46
C GLY A 97 -5.11 2.52 -0.19
N TYR A 98 -6.05 1.57 -0.18
CA TYR A 98 -6.27 0.65 0.92
C TYR A 98 -5.30 -0.55 0.92
N SER A 99 -4.50 -0.73 -0.15
CA SER A 99 -3.58 -1.87 -0.24
C SER A 99 -2.39 -1.71 0.69
N SER A 100 -2.29 -2.61 1.65
CA SER A 100 -1.08 -2.84 2.44
C SER A 100 -0.99 -4.31 2.82
N GLY A 101 0.22 -4.78 3.18
CA GLY A 101 0.38 -6.17 3.61
C GLY A 101 -0.48 -6.53 4.81
N LYS A 102 -0.61 -5.61 5.78
CA LYS A 102 -1.47 -5.80 6.95
C LYS A 102 -2.95 -5.82 6.59
N ALA A 103 -3.38 -4.93 5.67
CA ALA A 103 -4.77 -4.89 5.21
C ALA A 103 -5.17 -6.18 4.48
N LEU A 104 -4.32 -6.67 3.58
CA LEU A 104 -4.56 -7.93 2.87
C LEU A 104 -4.56 -9.14 3.81
N GLN A 105 -3.60 -9.18 4.75
CA GLN A 105 -3.56 -10.19 5.79
C GLN A 105 -4.84 -10.20 6.64
N TYR A 106 -5.30 -9.03 7.08
CA TYR A 106 -6.53 -8.89 7.85
C TYR A 106 -7.75 -9.47 7.10
N CYS A 107 -7.91 -9.16 5.82
CA CYS A 107 -9.01 -9.71 5.02
C CYS A 107 -8.95 -11.23 4.95
N GLU A 108 -7.77 -11.82 4.73
CA GLU A 108 -7.60 -13.28 4.69
C GLU A 108 -7.89 -13.94 6.06
N GLU A 109 -7.41 -13.35 7.16
CA GLU A 109 -7.67 -13.85 8.52
C GLU A 109 -9.16 -13.81 8.88
N LYS A 110 -9.87 -12.79 8.44
CA LYS A 110 -11.33 -12.67 8.59
C LYS A 110 -12.12 -13.48 7.56
N LYS A 111 -11.45 -14.14 6.60
CA LYS A 111 -12.06 -14.88 5.49
C LYS A 111 -12.95 -14.01 4.58
N ILE A 112 -12.62 -12.74 4.46
CA ILE A 112 -13.30 -11.80 3.57
C ILE A 112 -12.66 -11.92 2.19
N ASP A 113 -13.47 -12.09 1.16
CA ASP A 113 -13.02 -12.16 -0.23
C ASP A 113 -12.70 -10.77 -0.78
N ALA A 114 -11.45 -10.33 -0.59
CA ALA A 114 -11.02 -8.97 -0.92
C ALA A 114 -10.59 -8.81 -2.39
N TYR A 115 -10.96 -7.67 -2.99
CA TYR A 115 -10.49 -7.19 -4.29
C TYR A 115 -9.88 -5.79 -4.15
N ILE A 116 -8.62 -5.74 -3.77
CA ILE A 116 -7.87 -4.51 -3.49
C ILE A 116 -6.61 -4.50 -4.35
N PRO A 117 -6.55 -3.69 -5.43
CA PRO A 117 -5.38 -3.65 -6.30
C PRO A 117 -4.12 -3.28 -5.53
N ASN A 118 -3.02 -3.98 -5.80
CA ASN A 118 -1.73 -3.63 -5.22
C ASN A 118 -1.33 -2.20 -5.64
N PHE A 119 -0.78 -1.45 -4.70
CA PHE A 119 -0.40 -0.06 -4.96
C PHE A 119 0.77 0.01 -5.96
N GLY A 120 0.62 0.82 -6.98
CA GLY A 120 1.62 1.00 -8.02
C GLY A 120 1.76 -0.23 -8.94
N GLN A 121 2.93 -0.37 -9.57
CA GLN A 121 3.24 -1.51 -10.43
C GLN A 121 3.85 -2.65 -9.60
N TYR A 122 3.01 -3.50 -9.03
CA TYR A 122 3.48 -4.67 -8.31
C TYR A 122 4.08 -5.70 -9.27
N LYS A 123 5.26 -6.21 -8.93
CA LYS A 123 5.95 -7.27 -9.67
C LYS A 123 6.23 -8.42 -8.71
N PRO A 124 5.52 -9.56 -8.85
CA PRO A 124 5.74 -10.73 -7.98
C PRO A 124 7.12 -11.33 -8.16
N GLU A 125 7.63 -11.30 -9.38
CA GLU A 125 8.93 -11.88 -9.74
C GLU A 125 10.08 -10.89 -9.55
N ARG A 126 11.25 -11.44 -9.29
CA ARG A 126 12.52 -10.70 -9.25
C ARG A 126 13.32 -11.00 -10.53
N PRO A 127 13.44 -10.07 -11.49
CA PRO A 127 14.14 -10.31 -12.73
C PRO A 127 15.55 -10.88 -12.51
N GLY A 128 15.82 -12.03 -13.12
CA GLY A 128 17.10 -12.74 -13.01
C GLY A 128 17.30 -13.53 -11.73
N PHE A 129 16.25 -13.76 -10.94
CA PHE A 129 16.28 -14.58 -9.73
C PHE A 129 15.01 -15.42 -9.61
N ILE A 130 15.17 -16.71 -9.28
CA ILE A 130 14.05 -17.61 -8.95
C ILE A 130 14.05 -17.87 -7.46
N TYR A 131 12.87 -17.82 -6.83
CA TYR A 131 12.69 -18.18 -5.43
C TYR A 131 12.43 -19.67 -5.30
N ASN A 132 13.22 -20.32 -4.44
CA ASN A 132 13.03 -21.71 -4.05
C ASN A 132 12.37 -21.75 -2.67
N ALA A 133 11.09 -22.12 -2.64
CA ALA A 133 10.30 -22.14 -1.41
C ALA A 133 10.71 -23.23 -0.43
N GLN A 134 11.28 -24.36 -0.93
CA GLN A 134 11.69 -25.47 -0.07
C GLN A 134 12.91 -25.13 0.79
N SER A 135 13.83 -24.34 0.23
CA SER A 135 15.07 -23.94 0.91
C SER A 135 15.06 -22.49 1.41
N ASP A 136 13.95 -21.76 1.22
CA ASP A 136 13.80 -20.31 1.52
C ASP A 136 15.01 -19.51 1.03
N GLN A 137 15.31 -19.61 -0.28
CA GLN A 137 16.44 -18.95 -0.92
C GLN A 137 16.11 -18.49 -2.34
N TYR A 138 16.91 -17.56 -2.84
CA TYR A 138 16.88 -17.14 -4.25
C TYR A 138 18.05 -17.71 -4.99
N GLU A 139 17.84 -18.11 -6.25
CA GLU A 139 18.86 -18.57 -7.17
C GLU A 139 19.02 -17.59 -8.32
N CYS A 140 20.26 -17.19 -8.59
CA CYS A 140 20.57 -16.29 -9.70
C CYS A 140 20.53 -17.08 -11.02
N ILE A 141 19.61 -16.68 -11.89
CA ILE A 141 19.43 -17.26 -13.26
C ILE A 141 19.79 -16.27 -14.36
N LYS A 142 20.50 -15.18 -14.03
CA LYS A 142 20.94 -14.21 -15.02
C LYS A 142 21.90 -14.87 -16.01
N GLU A 143 21.63 -14.66 -17.29
CA GLU A 143 22.53 -15.10 -18.37
C GLU A 143 23.92 -14.44 -18.19
N GLY A 144 24.98 -15.24 -18.23
CA GLY A 144 26.35 -14.80 -17.93
C GLY A 144 26.65 -14.59 -16.44
N GLY A 145 25.71 -14.91 -15.54
CA GLY A 145 25.94 -14.88 -14.10
C GLY A 145 26.56 -16.17 -13.57
N ASN A 146 27.03 -16.16 -12.32
CA ASN A 146 27.70 -17.31 -11.67
C ASN A 146 26.73 -18.26 -10.95
N GLY A 147 25.40 -18.17 -11.16
CA GLY A 147 24.44 -19.05 -10.47
C GLY A 147 24.43 -18.89 -8.95
N ALA A 148 24.71 -17.71 -8.43
CA ALA A 148 24.81 -17.46 -7.00
C ALA A 148 23.51 -17.75 -6.26
N VAL A 149 23.61 -18.41 -5.10
CA VAL A 149 22.48 -18.65 -4.20
C VAL A 149 22.44 -17.58 -3.12
N LEU A 150 21.27 -16.95 -2.93
CA LEU A 150 21.04 -15.96 -1.90
C LEU A 150 20.24 -16.60 -0.78
N THR A 151 20.91 -16.87 0.32
CA THR A 151 20.31 -17.51 1.49
C THR A 151 19.64 -16.50 2.40
N TYR A 152 18.60 -16.90 3.10
CA TYR A 152 17.90 -16.10 4.09
C TYR A 152 18.84 -15.64 5.22
N LYS A 153 18.72 -14.39 5.64
CA LYS A 153 19.57 -13.76 6.66
C LYS A 153 18.78 -13.11 7.81
N GLY A 154 17.48 -13.32 7.85
CA GLY A 154 16.61 -12.77 8.88
C GLY A 154 15.72 -11.63 8.39
N ILE A 155 14.91 -11.13 9.30
CA ILE A 155 14.01 -9.99 9.09
C ILE A 155 14.74 -8.72 9.53
N LYS A 156 14.58 -7.66 8.75
CA LYS A 156 15.06 -6.31 9.07
C LYS A 156 13.92 -5.32 8.95
N THR A 157 13.84 -4.42 9.90
CA THR A 157 12.91 -3.28 9.84
C THR A 157 13.62 -2.12 9.17
N ASP A 158 12.98 -1.52 8.17
CA ASP A 158 13.51 -0.32 7.51
C ASP A 158 13.20 0.95 8.33
N SER A 159 13.74 2.10 7.89
CA SER A 159 13.54 3.39 8.56
C SER A 159 12.09 3.87 8.64
N LYS A 160 11.19 3.24 7.89
CA LYS A 160 9.75 3.51 7.89
C LYS A 160 8.94 2.49 8.70
N GLY A 161 9.61 1.56 9.40
CA GLY A 161 8.97 0.54 10.21
C GLY A 161 8.48 -0.68 9.43
N TYR A 162 8.82 -0.83 8.14
CA TYR A 162 8.44 -2.00 7.36
C TYR A 162 9.40 -3.16 7.56
N GLU A 163 8.87 -4.31 7.90
CA GLU A 163 9.63 -5.54 8.07
C GLU A 163 9.86 -6.24 6.72
N LYS A 164 11.12 -6.60 6.49
CA LYS A 164 11.57 -7.23 5.25
C LYS A 164 12.44 -8.44 5.53
N LYS A 165 12.13 -9.56 4.88
CA LYS A 165 13.04 -10.69 4.75
C LYS A 165 14.24 -10.26 3.92
N THR A 166 15.43 -10.57 4.39
CA THR A 166 16.68 -10.26 3.69
C THR A 166 17.34 -11.55 3.22
N TYR A 167 17.71 -11.59 1.95
CA TYR A 167 18.45 -12.68 1.32
C TYR A 167 19.79 -12.15 0.80
N ARG A 168 20.84 -12.92 0.96
CA ARG A 168 22.18 -12.49 0.57
C ARG A 168 23.00 -13.64 0.00
N SER A 169 23.70 -13.37 -1.12
CA SER A 169 24.68 -14.29 -1.69
C SER A 169 25.97 -14.31 -0.88
N SER A 170 26.79 -15.34 -1.11
CA SER A 170 28.18 -15.31 -0.64
C SER A 170 28.99 -14.28 -1.43
N GLU A 171 30.07 -13.78 -0.80
CA GLU A 171 31.00 -12.89 -1.51
C GLU A 171 31.77 -13.64 -2.60
N ARG A 172 32.05 -14.93 -2.40
CA ARG A 172 32.77 -15.78 -3.36
C ARG A 172 32.04 -15.87 -4.70
N ASP A 173 30.72 -16.04 -4.63
CA ASP A 173 29.89 -16.22 -5.84
C ASP A 173 29.75 -14.95 -6.65
N CYS A 174 29.64 -13.80 -6.00
CA CYS A 174 29.42 -12.53 -6.69
C CYS A 174 30.69 -11.71 -6.96
N LYS A 175 31.76 -11.88 -6.17
CA LYS A 175 33.01 -11.09 -6.31
C LYS A 175 33.61 -11.22 -7.72
N ASN A 176 33.63 -12.42 -8.27
CA ASN A 176 34.22 -12.73 -9.57
C ASN A 176 33.15 -12.90 -10.67
N CYS A 177 31.90 -12.52 -10.42
CA CYS A 177 30.85 -12.60 -11.41
C CYS A 177 31.05 -11.51 -12.49
N PRO A 178 30.96 -11.85 -13.79
CA PRO A 178 31.07 -10.87 -14.87
C PRO A 178 30.04 -9.74 -14.76
N LEU A 179 28.84 -10.05 -14.23
CA LEU A 179 27.74 -9.09 -14.07
C LEU A 179 27.80 -8.31 -12.75
N ARG A 180 28.87 -8.42 -11.98
CA ARG A 180 28.94 -7.88 -10.63
C ARG A 180 28.66 -6.37 -10.57
N GLU A 181 29.28 -5.59 -11.42
CA GLU A 181 29.14 -4.13 -11.39
C GLU A 181 27.72 -3.67 -11.68
N GLU A 182 27.09 -4.29 -12.66
CA GLU A 182 25.69 -4.03 -13.02
C GLU A 182 24.72 -4.52 -11.95
N CYS A 183 24.97 -5.72 -11.40
CA CYS A 183 24.05 -6.39 -10.47
C CYS A 183 24.14 -5.87 -9.03
N CYS A 184 25.35 -5.59 -8.53
CA CYS A 184 25.65 -5.25 -7.14
C CYS A 184 26.19 -3.82 -6.96
N GLY A 185 26.60 -3.18 -8.04
CA GLY A 185 27.34 -1.91 -8.01
C GLY A 185 28.81 -2.08 -7.65
N LYS A 186 29.59 -1.01 -7.82
CA LYS A 186 31.06 -1.05 -7.70
C LYS A 186 31.57 -1.38 -6.31
N ALA A 187 30.90 -0.89 -5.25
CA ALA A 187 31.35 -1.03 -3.86
C ALA A 187 30.97 -2.37 -3.21
N THR A 188 29.90 -3.02 -3.68
CA THR A 188 29.33 -4.21 -3.03
C THR A 188 29.85 -5.49 -3.65
N LYS A 189 30.26 -6.45 -2.80
CA LYS A 189 30.82 -7.73 -3.22
C LYS A 189 29.83 -8.88 -3.27
N PHE A 190 28.59 -8.64 -2.91
CA PHE A 190 27.51 -9.64 -2.83
C PHE A 190 26.19 -9.04 -3.30
N LYS A 191 25.28 -9.89 -3.74
CA LYS A 191 23.90 -9.50 -4.04
C LYS A 191 23.04 -9.59 -2.78
N LYS A 192 22.23 -8.56 -2.55
CA LYS A 192 21.20 -8.54 -1.52
C LYS A 192 19.83 -8.36 -2.20
N LEU A 193 18.86 -9.15 -1.76
CA LEU A 193 17.44 -8.96 -2.06
C LEU A 193 16.69 -8.73 -0.75
N GLU A 194 15.70 -7.86 -0.81
CA GLU A 194 14.81 -7.60 0.32
C GLU A 194 13.37 -7.72 -0.15
N GLU A 195 12.56 -8.41 0.63
CA GLU A 195 11.15 -8.62 0.36
C GLU A 195 10.31 -8.34 1.59
N SER A 196 9.14 -7.75 1.39
CA SER A 196 8.17 -7.58 2.49
C SER A 196 7.83 -8.93 3.09
N ILE A 197 7.69 -9.01 4.42
CA ILE A 197 7.16 -10.21 5.08
C ILE A 197 5.75 -10.55 4.60
N HIS A 198 5.02 -9.55 4.11
CA HIS A 198 3.67 -9.68 3.56
C HIS A 198 3.64 -10.00 2.05
N LYS A 199 4.81 -10.29 1.43
CA LYS A 199 4.86 -10.63 0.00
C LYS A 199 3.84 -11.71 -0.41
N PRO A 200 3.62 -12.80 0.36
CA PRO A 200 2.64 -13.82 -0.03
C PRO A 200 1.21 -13.27 -0.21
N TYR A 201 0.79 -12.30 0.60
CA TYR A 201 -0.52 -11.67 0.48
C TYR A 201 -0.63 -10.81 -0.79
N TYR A 202 0.43 -10.06 -1.11
CA TYR A 202 0.50 -9.29 -2.36
C TYR A 202 0.52 -10.19 -3.60
N ASP A 203 1.24 -11.31 -3.55
CA ASP A 203 1.30 -12.27 -4.64
C ASP A 203 -0.07 -12.88 -4.92
N ARG A 204 -0.78 -13.37 -3.89
CA ARG A 204 -2.13 -13.92 -4.02
C ARG A 204 -3.13 -12.90 -4.55
N MET A 205 -3.10 -11.68 -4.05
CA MET A 205 -3.94 -10.60 -4.56
C MET A 205 -3.63 -10.29 -6.03
N HIS A 206 -2.35 -10.24 -6.41
CA HIS A 206 -1.94 -10.03 -7.79
C HIS A 206 -2.44 -11.16 -8.69
N GLU A 207 -2.23 -12.41 -8.31
CA GLU A 207 -2.70 -13.59 -9.03
C GLU A 207 -4.23 -13.56 -9.19
N LYS A 208 -4.97 -13.29 -8.10
CA LYS A 208 -6.42 -13.17 -8.10
C LYS A 208 -6.94 -12.14 -9.13
N LEU A 209 -6.33 -10.95 -9.15
CA LEU A 209 -6.74 -9.88 -10.06
C LEU A 209 -6.31 -10.12 -11.50
N THR A 210 -5.21 -10.86 -11.74
CA THR A 210 -4.68 -11.13 -13.08
C THR A 210 -5.22 -12.42 -13.68
N SER A 211 -5.65 -13.39 -12.88
CA SER A 211 -6.26 -14.64 -13.38
C SER A 211 -7.65 -14.41 -14.01
N ASN A 212 -8.41 -13.42 -13.51
CA ASN A 212 -9.70 -13.04 -14.09
C ASN A 212 -9.82 -11.51 -14.23
N PRO A 213 -9.14 -10.89 -15.19
CA PRO A 213 -9.12 -9.44 -15.35
C PRO A 213 -10.50 -8.86 -15.73
N ALA A 214 -11.35 -9.64 -16.38
CA ALA A 214 -12.71 -9.21 -16.72
C ALA A 214 -13.56 -9.03 -15.46
N TYR A 215 -13.47 -9.97 -14.53
CA TYR A 215 -14.17 -9.89 -13.24
C TYR A 215 -13.60 -8.76 -12.37
N ALA A 216 -12.28 -8.66 -12.25
CA ALA A 216 -11.63 -7.57 -11.51
C ALA A 216 -12.07 -6.18 -12.03
N LYS A 217 -12.16 -6.02 -13.35
CA LYS A 217 -12.66 -4.78 -13.97
C LYS A 217 -14.14 -4.54 -13.68
N LYS A 218 -14.96 -5.60 -13.69
CA LYS A 218 -16.41 -5.51 -13.35
C LYS A 218 -16.58 -5.00 -11.92
N ILE A 219 -15.90 -5.63 -10.95
CA ILE A 219 -15.97 -5.27 -9.53
C ILE A 219 -15.49 -3.83 -9.29
N SER A 220 -14.38 -3.43 -9.92
CA SER A 220 -13.90 -2.04 -9.84
C SER A 220 -14.92 -1.03 -10.35
N LYS A 221 -15.70 -1.36 -11.39
CA LYS A 221 -16.79 -0.52 -11.87
C LYS A 221 -17.96 -0.47 -10.89
N ILE A 222 -18.35 -1.61 -10.32
CA ILE A 222 -19.40 -1.66 -9.28
C ILE A 222 -19.00 -0.75 -8.13
N ARG A 223 -17.77 -0.87 -7.60
CA ARG A 223 -17.28 0.01 -6.55
C ARG A 223 -17.43 1.50 -6.90
N SER A 224 -16.95 1.90 -8.08
CA SER A 224 -17.03 3.31 -8.49
C SER A 224 -18.49 3.78 -8.63
N SER A 225 -19.38 2.96 -9.19
CA SER A 225 -20.80 3.32 -9.32
C SER A 225 -21.57 3.30 -7.99
N THR A 226 -21.03 2.69 -6.94
CA THR A 226 -21.64 2.60 -5.61
C THR A 226 -21.09 3.68 -4.67
N VAL A 227 -19.78 3.70 -4.47
CA VAL A 227 -19.15 4.56 -3.46
C VAL A 227 -19.09 6.03 -3.89
N GLU A 228 -18.77 6.29 -5.17
CA GLU A 228 -18.59 7.67 -5.64
C GLU A 228 -19.88 8.51 -5.59
N PRO A 229 -21.07 8.01 -5.96
CA PRO A 229 -22.32 8.75 -5.78
C PRO A 229 -22.66 9.04 -4.33
N VAL A 230 -22.42 8.09 -3.42
CA VAL A 230 -22.65 8.30 -1.98
C VAL A 230 -21.71 9.39 -1.44
N LEU A 231 -20.42 9.28 -1.74
CA LEU A 231 -19.44 10.33 -1.39
C LEU A 231 -19.82 11.69 -2.01
N GLY A 232 -20.25 11.69 -3.27
CA GLY A 232 -20.72 12.89 -3.95
C GLY A 232 -21.90 13.54 -3.25
N THR A 233 -22.84 12.74 -2.78
CA THR A 233 -24.01 13.20 -2.00
C THR A 233 -23.58 13.79 -0.67
N LEU A 234 -22.76 13.09 0.11
CA LEU A 234 -22.23 13.56 1.39
C LEU A 234 -21.49 14.90 1.25
N ILE A 235 -20.64 15.02 0.24
CA ILE A 235 -19.77 16.17 0.05
C ILE A 235 -20.54 17.37 -0.53
N ASN A 236 -21.36 17.16 -1.55
CA ASN A 236 -21.95 18.24 -2.34
C ASN A 236 -23.32 18.69 -1.85
N PHE A 237 -24.12 17.77 -1.29
CA PHE A 237 -25.48 18.06 -0.84
C PHE A 237 -25.59 18.14 0.68
N LEU A 238 -24.83 17.34 1.44
CA LEU A 238 -24.87 17.36 2.90
C LEU A 238 -23.72 18.17 3.52
N ASN A 239 -22.95 18.85 2.70
CA ASN A 239 -21.89 19.81 3.12
C ASN A 239 -20.81 19.22 4.06
N MET A 240 -20.49 17.92 3.92
CA MET A 240 -19.46 17.25 4.73
C MET A 240 -18.01 17.64 4.36
N LYS A 241 -17.82 18.73 3.63
CA LYS A 241 -16.51 19.30 3.29
C LYS A 241 -15.93 20.22 4.36
N LYS A 242 -16.74 20.64 5.31
CA LYS A 242 -16.35 21.66 6.29
C LYS A 242 -16.24 21.10 7.68
#